data_2574f4686619b28913d416d6171e907a
#
_entry.id   2574f4686619b28913d416d6171e907a
#
_cell.length_a   1.000
_cell.length_b   1.000
_cell.length_c   1.000
_cell.angle_alpha   90.00
_cell.angle_beta   90.00
_cell.angle_gamma   90.00
#
_symmetry.space_group_name_H-M   'P 1'
#
loop_
_entity.id
_entity.type
_entity.pdbx_description
1 polymer ?
#
loop_
_entity_poly.entity_id
_entity_poly.type
_entity_poly.pdbx_seq_one_letter_code
_entity_poly.pdbx_strand_id
1 'polypeptide(L)'
;LGESQDTKPIQYAGMRLLAGPKTHGMAVGDDDQSIYAWGGDRIENIHRYETDFAPVTTIRLEQNYRSTDVILKAANAVISNNTGRLGKELWTEQGAGTPIQLYAAFNEQDEARFVANRMSQHVDQGGLYGEQVILYRSNAQSRVLEDALLRAGIPYRIYGGQRFYERLEIKNALMYLRLIQNRFDDTAFE
;
A
#
# COMPACT_ATOMS: atom_id res chain seq x y z
N LEU A 1 14.16 10.19 12.70
CA LEU A 1 13.35 10.28 11.50
C LEU A 1 12.92 8.86 11.08
N GLY A 2 11.62 8.59 11.08
CA GLY A 2 11.04 7.35 10.53
C GLY A 2 10.63 7.56 9.07
N GLU A 3 10.59 6.48 8.28
CA GLU A 3 10.15 6.47 6.87
C GLU A 3 10.90 7.51 6.03
N SER A 4 12.25 7.47 6.10
CA SER A 4 13.10 8.49 5.47
C SER A 4 13.03 8.46 3.94
N GLN A 5 12.61 7.34 3.34
CA GLN A 5 12.40 7.21 1.90
C GLN A 5 11.28 8.13 1.37
N ASP A 6 10.29 8.46 2.23
CA ASP A 6 9.13 9.29 1.89
C ASP A 6 9.37 10.78 2.21
N THR A 7 10.64 11.18 2.38
CA THR A 7 10.99 12.54 2.76
C THR A 7 11.12 13.45 1.54
N LYS A 8 10.36 14.56 1.54
CA LYS A 8 10.48 15.59 0.52
C LYS A 8 11.75 16.44 0.71
N PRO A 9 12.30 17.04 -0.36
CA PRO A 9 13.51 17.86 -0.26
C PRO A 9 13.44 18.96 0.80
N ILE A 10 12.30 19.61 0.96
CA ILE A 10 12.11 20.67 1.97
C ILE A 10 12.15 20.13 3.39
N GLN A 11 11.60 18.94 3.63
CA GLN A 11 11.63 18.29 4.94
C GLN A 11 13.07 17.87 5.29
N TYR A 12 13.80 17.33 4.32
CA TYR A 12 15.21 16.98 4.48
C TYR A 12 16.07 18.22 4.77
N ALA A 13 15.86 19.32 4.04
CA ALA A 13 16.54 20.58 4.30
C ALA A 13 16.22 21.13 5.71
N GLY A 14 14.96 21.07 6.14
CA GLY A 14 14.55 21.44 7.50
C GLY A 14 15.26 20.61 8.57
N MET A 15 15.38 19.30 8.35
CA MET A 15 16.09 18.40 9.26
C MET A 15 17.58 18.79 9.37
N ARG A 16 18.24 19.11 8.28
CA ARG A 16 19.64 19.58 8.28
C ARG A 16 19.83 20.87 9.06
N LEU A 17 18.88 21.79 8.99
CA LEU A 17 18.91 23.04 9.74
C LEU A 17 18.72 22.83 11.24
N LEU A 18 17.87 21.89 11.62
CA LEU A 18 17.59 21.55 13.03
C LEU A 18 18.72 20.73 13.67
N ALA A 19 19.39 19.91 12.88
CA ALA A 19 20.50 19.08 13.32
C ALA A 19 21.79 19.92 13.40
N GLY A 20 22.05 20.50 14.55
CA GLY A 20 23.32 21.19 14.81
C GLY A 20 24.49 20.20 14.97
N PRO A 21 25.74 20.70 15.03
CA PRO A 21 26.96 19.88 15.06
C PRO A 21 27.12 18.97 16.29
N LYS A 22 26.27 19.17 17.31
CA LYS A 22 26.25 18.35 18.53
C LYS A 22 25.01 17.48 18.66
N THR A 23 24.18 17.43 17.61
CA THR A 23 22.91 16.68 17.63
C THR A 23 23.15 15.27 17.17
N HIS A 24 22.79 14.29 18.00
CA HIS A 24 22.76 12.89 17.59
C HIS A 24 21.44 12.63 16.84
N GLY A 25 21.56 12.32 15.57
CA GLY A 25 20.42 12.00 14.69
C GLY A 25 20.32 10.50 14.42
N MET A 26 19.12 9.98 14.40
CA MET A 26 18.81 8.63 13.89
C MET A 26 17.79 8.75 12.79
N ALA A 27 18.07 8.15 11.63
CA ALA A 27 17.16 7.99 10.53
C ALA A 27 16.87 6.49 10.31
N VAL A 28 15.61 6.18 10.11
CA VAL A 28 15.15 4.83 9.76
C VAL A 28 14.38 4.93 8.44
N GLY A 29 14.65 4.04 7.53
CA GLY A 29 13.99 4.02 6.24
C GLY A 29 14.24 2.72 5.49
N ASP A 30 13.55 2.56 4.40
CA ASP A 30 13.66 1.42 3.51
C ASP A 30 13.61 1.92 2.06
N ASP A 31 14.77 1.97 1.41
CA ASP A 31 14.90 2.44 0.04
C ASP A 31 14.12 1.58 -0.96
N ASP A 32 13.92 0.30 -0.66
CA ASP A 32 13.12 -0.63 -1.46
C ASP A 32 11.61 -0.33 -1.40
N GLN A 33 11.15 0.48 -0.44
CA GLN A 33 9.75 0.90 -0.28
C GLN A 33 9.47 2.33 -0.78
N SER A 34 10.41 2.97 -1.47
CA SER A 34 10.20 4.29 -2.08
C SER A 34 9.29 4.20 -3.30
N ILE A 35 7.98 4.30 -3.08
CA ILE A 35 6.94 4.15 -4.12
C ILE A 35 6.20 5.46 -4.43
N TYR A 36 6.55 6.58 -3.77
CA TYR A 36 5.89 7.88 -3.91
C TYR A 36 6.74 8.92 -4.66
N ALA A 37 7.68 8.49 -5.50
CA ALA A 37 8.51 9.40 -6.30
C ALA A 37 7.69 10.41 -7.13
N TRP A 38 6.50 10.01 -7.60
CA TRP A 38 5.54 10.89 -8.28
C TRP A 38 4.96 11.98 -7.37
N GLY A 39 5.00 11.80 -6.04
CA GLY A 39 4.61 12.77 -5.01
C GLY A 39 5.72 13.76 -4.65
N GLY A 40 6.90 13.61 -5.22
CA GLY A 40 8.07 14.45 -4.98
C GLY A 40 9.02 13.92 -3.90
N ASP A 41 8.82 12.68 -3.44
CA ASP A 41 9.74 12.02 -2.53
C ASP A 41 11.03 11.64 -3.28
N ARG A 42 12.17 11.74 -2.59
CA ARG A 42 13.47 11.49 -3.20
C ARG A 42 14.27 10.47 -2.39
N ILE A 43 14.48 9.32 -2.99
CA ILE A 43 15.32 8.25 -2.45
C ILE A 43 16.77 8.71 -2.21
N GLU A 44 17.22 9.70 -3.01
CA GLU A 44 18.55 10.30 -2.85
C GLU A 44 18.76 10.91 -1.46
N ASN A 45 17.69 11.28 -0.76
CA ASN A 45 17.78 11.80 0.60
C ASN A 45 18.34 10.76 1.59
N ILE A 46 17.99 9.47 1.42
CA ILE A 46 18.57 8.39 2.21
C ILE A 46 20.07 8.25 1.91
N HIS A 47 20.44 8.23 0.64
CA HIS A 47 21.83 8.08 0.22
C HIS A 47 22.70 9.26 0.68
N ARG A 48 22.15 10.48 0.66
CA ARG A 48 22.86 11.67 1.12
C ARG A 48 23.02 11.75 2.61
N TYR A 49 22.20 11.03 3.40
CA TYR A 49 22.27 11.07 4.85
C TYR A 49 23.67 10.71 5.37
N GLU A 50 24.29 9.69 4.81
CA GLU A 50 25.64 9.24 5.21
C GLU A 50 26.71 10.32 4.96
N THR A 51 26.54 11.13 3.91
CA THR A 51 27.47 12.22 3.57
C THR A 51 27.18 13.47 4.39
N ASP A 52 25.90 13.84 4.49
CA ASP A 52 25.47 15.11 5.09
C ASP A 52 25.60 15.10 6.62
N PHE A 53 25.56 13.94 7.26
CA PHE A 53 25.61 13.77 8.71
C PHE A 53 26.81 12.96 9.23
N ALA A 54 27.86 12.82 8.40
CA ALA A 54 29.05 12.04 8.78
C ALA A 54 29.65 12.50 10.15
N PRO A 55 30.16 11.55 11.00
CA PRO A 55 30.22 10.12 10.76
C PRO A 55 28.89 9.40 11.05
N VAL A 56 28.49 8.47 10.19
CA VAL A 56 27.24 7.70 10.30
C VAL A 56 27.56 6.21 10.41
N THR A 57 26.86 5.50 11.28
CA THR A 57 26.86 4.04 11.34
C THR A 57 25.57 3.52 10.72
N THR A 58 25.69 2.78 9.62
CA THR A 58 24.54 2.18 8.93
C THR A 58 24.33 0.75 9.40
N ILE A 59 23.13 0.45 9.90
CA ILE A 59 22.74 -0.89 10.35
C ILE A 59 21.61 -1.37 9.44
N ARG A 60 21.78 -2.56 8.83
CA ARG A 60 20.77 -3.20 7.98
C ARG A 60 19.99 -4.23 8.78
N LEU A 61 18.65 -4.09 8.74
CA LEU A 61 17.73 -5.03 9.36
C LEU A 61 17.18 -5.93 8.24
N GLU A 62 17.71 -7.14 8.10
CA GLU A 62 17.39 -8.05 7.00
C GLU A 62 16.46 -9.19 7.43
N GLN A 63 16.42 -9.52 8.73
CA GLN A 63 15.52 -10.54 9.24
C GLN A 63 14.09 -10.02 9.25
N ASN A 64 13.19 -10.75 8.59
CA ASN A 64 11.75 -10.46 8.53
C ASN A 64 10.99 -11.43 9.43
N TYR A 65 10.10 -10.87 10.25
CA TYR A 65 9.28 -11.62 11.22
C TYR A 65 7.80 -11.69 10.81
N ARG A 66 7.44 -11.09 9.67
CA ARG A 66 6.05 -10.99 9.19
C ARG A 66 5.71 -12.06 8.18
N SER A 67 6.60 -12.29 7.22
CA SER A 67 6.32 -13.06 6.01
C SER A 67 7.07 -14.38 5.99
N THR A 68 6.51 -15.36 5.32
CA THR A 68 7.15 -16.65 5.05
C THR A 68 8.19 -16.54 3.94
N ASP A 69 9.08 -17.52 3.83
CA ASP A 69 10.20 -17.55 2.91
C ASP A 69 9.77 -17.41 1.42
N VAL A 70 8.68 -18.06 1.02
CA VAL A 70 8.14 -17.96 -0.36
C VAL A 70 7.79 -16.51 -0.73
N ILE A 71 7.18 -15.75 0.19
CA ILE A 71 6.83 -14.36 -0.04
C ILE A 71 8.09 -13.50 -0.15
N LEU A 72 9.07 -13.70 0.74
CA LEU A 72 10.32 -12.93 0.73
C LEU A 72 11.16 -13.22 -0.51
N LYS A 73 11.23 -14.46 -0.97
CA LYS A 73 11.91 -14.83 -2.22
C LYS A 73 11.29 -14.13 -3.43
N ALA A 74 9.97 -14.06 -3.49
CA ALA A 74 9.28 -13.33 -4.55
C ALA A 74 9.56 -11.82 -4.47
N ALA A 75 9.51 -11.23 -3.28
CA ALA A 75 9.81 -9.83 -3.06
C ALA A 75 11.26 -9.48 -3.42
N ASN A 76 12.24 -10.28 -2.96
CA ASN A 76 13.65 -10.13 -3.30
C ASN A 76 13.90 -10.24 -4.81
N ALA A 77 13.22 -11.18 -5.49
CA ALA A 77 13.34 -11.34 -6.93
C ALA A 77 12.79 -10.13 -7.71
N VAL A 78 11.68 -9.54 -7.26
CA VAL A 78 11.12 -8.33 -7.87
C VAL A 78 12.06 -7.15 -7.66
N ILE A 79 12.50 -6.90 -6.44
CA ILE A 79 13.30 -5.74 -6.11
C ILE A 79 14.73 -5.81 -6.66
N SER A 80 15.25 -6.99 -6.93
CA SER A 80 16.60 -7.17 -7.52
C SER A 80 16.73 -6.51 -8.91
N ASN A 81 15.62 -6.24 -9.59
CA ASN A 81 15.62 -5.51 -10.86
C ASN A 81 15.90 -4.01 -10.70
N ASN A 82 15.79 -3.46 -9.49
CA ASN A 82 16.08 -2.06 -9.23
C ASN A 82 17.60 -1.88 -9.05
N THR A 83 18.18 -0.96 -9.84
CA THR A 83 19.58 -0.56 -9.72
C THR A 83 19.72 0.62 -8.75
N GLY A 84 20.89 0.74 -8.08
CA GLY A 84 21.18 1.87 -7.20
C GLY A 84 20.58 1.80 -5.79
N ARG A 85 20.10 0.64 -5.38
CA ARG A 85 19.63 0.38 -4.01
C ARG A 85 20.79 0.19 -3.03
N LEU A 86 20.54 0.45 -1.74
CA LEU A 86 21.54 0.20 -0.67
C LEU A 86 21.85 -1.28 -0.50
N GLY A 87 21.03 -2.15 -1.05
CA GLY A 87 21.20 -3.60 -1.11
C GLY A 87 20.99 -4.26 0.25
N LYS A 88 19.87 -4.98 0.35
CA LYS A 88 19.58 -5.92 1.44
C LYS A 88 18.89 -7.14 0.85
N GLU A 89 18.94 -8.25 1.53
CA GLU A 89 18.22 -9.46 1.18
C GLU A 89 17.40 -9.91 2.40
N LEU A 90 16.08 -9.83 2.28
CA LEU A 90 15.18 -10.22 3.36
C LEU A 90 15.15 -11.73 3.50
N TRP A 91 15.27 -12.22 4.74
CA TRP A 91 15.18 -13.62 5.11
C TRP A 91 14.32 -13.82 6.36
N THR A 92 13.87 -15.04 6.61
CA THR A 92 12.99 -15.37 7.75
C THR A 92 13.25 -16.77 8.28
N GLU A 93 12.90 -16.99 9.54
CA GLU A 93 12.87 -18.31 10.19
C GLU A 93 11.47 -18.94 10.18
N GLN A 94 10.46 -18.27 9.63
CA GLN A 94 9.07 -18.74 9.65
C GLN A 94 8.76 -19.92 8.71
N GLY A 95 9.78 -20.47 8.03
CA GLY A 95 9.60 -21.58 7.09
C GLY A 95 9.03 -21.14 5.72
N ALA A 96 8.79 -22.13 4.86
CA ALA A 96 8.43 -21.89 3.46
C ALA A 96 7.06 -21.20 3.29
N GLY A 97 6.07 -21.60 4.06
CA GLY A 97 4.69 -21.12 3.89
C GLY A 97 3.97 -21.72 2.68
N THR A 98 2.77 -21.21 2.41
CA THR A 98 1.96 -21.62 1.27
C THR A 98 2.48 -21.00 -0.03
N PRO A 99 2.55 -21.75 -1.14
CA PRO A 99 2.95 -21.20 -2.43
C PRO A 99 2.06 -20.06 -2.90
N ILE A 100 2.68 -19.06 -3.54
CA ILE A 100 1.95 -17.96 -4.19
C ILE A 100 1.13 -18.52 -5.35
N GLN A 101 -0.14 -18.15 -5.42
CA GLN A 101 -1.03 -18.53 -6.50
C GLN A 101 -1.18 -17.36 -7.48
N LEU A 102 -1.01 -17.63 -8.75
CA LEU A 102 -1.25 -16.69 -9.84
C LEU A 102 -2.54 -17.07 -10.56
N TYR A 103 -3.43 -16.11 -10.73
CA TYR A 103 -4.67 -16.27 -11.50
C TYR A 103 -4.71 -15.25 -12.63
N ALA A 104 -4.84 -15.70 -13.86
CA ALA A 104 -5.02 -14.86 -15.03
C ALA A 104 -6.52 -14.80 -15.37
N ALA A 105 -7.16 -13.69 -15.03
CA ALA A 105 -8.58 -13.47 -15.29
C ALA A 105 -8.85 -13.05 -16.74
N PHE A 106 -10.05 -13.32 -17.24
CA PHE A 106 -10.51 -12.84 -18.55
C PHE A 106 -10.80 -11.34 -18.57
N ASN A 107 -11.29 -10.82 -17.46
CA ASN A 107 -11.64 -9.41 -17.26
C ASN A 107 -11.70 -9.08 -15.77
N GLU A 108 -11.92 -7.80 -15.46
CA GLU A 108 -11.98 -7.30 -14.08
C GLU A 108 -13.10 -7.91 -13.23
N GLN A 109 -14.24 -8.28 -13.84
CA GLN A 109 -15.35 -8.92 -13.13
C GLN A 109 -15.00 -10.37 -12.77
N ASP A 110 -14.28 -11.07 -13.64
CA ASP A 110 -13.80 -12.43 -13.38
C ASP A 110 -12.75 -12.42 -12.27
N GLU A 111 -11.82 -11.47 -12.31
CA GLU A 111 -10.83 -11.25 -11.25
C GLU A 111 -11.51 -11.03 -9.88
N ALA A 112 -12.44 -10.08 -9.81
CA ALA A 112 -13.13 -9.74 -8.56
C ALA A 112 -13.95 -10.92 -8.02
N ARG A 113 -14.62 -11.67 -8.89
CA ARG A 113 -15.36 -12.88 -8.53
C ARG A 113 -14.43 -13.97 -8.00
N PHE A 114 -13.27 -14.18 -8.64
CA PHE A 114 -12.26 -15.11 -8.16
C PHE A 114 -11.78 -14.75 -6.76
N VAL A 115 -11.45 -13.46 -6.53
CA VAL A 115 -11.01 -12.96 -5.22
C VAL A 115 -12.09 -13.21 -4.15
N ALA A 116 -13.34 -12.81 -4.41
CA ALA A 116 -14.45 -13.01 -3.47
C ALA A 116 -14.66 -14.50 -3.14
N ASN A 117 -14.59 -15.38 -4.14
CA ASN A 117 -14.71 -16.82 -3.94
C ASN A 117 -13.56 -17.38 -3.08
N ARG A 118 -12.31 -16.91 -3.30
CA ARG A 118 -11.16 -17.33 -2.49
C ARG A 118 -11.29 -16.89 -1.03
N MET A 119 -11.82 -15.68 -0.80
CA MET A 119 -12.08 -15.19 0.54
C MET A 119 -13.12 -16.04 1.27
N SER A 120 -14.23 -16.39 0.61
CA SER A 120 -15.24 -17.28 1.16
C SER A 120 -14.68 -18.67 1.46
N GLN A 121 -13.91 -19.26 0.54
CA GLN A 121 -13.27 -20.56 0.77
C GLN A 121 -12.34 -20.58 1.99
N HIS A 122 -11.61 -19.49 2.22
CA HIS A 122 -10.75 -19.38 3.42
C HIS A 122 -11.59 -19.43 4.70
N VAL A 123 -12.73 -18.75 4.73
CA VAL A 123 -13.63 -18.76 5.88
C VAL A 123 -14.30 -20.14 6.05
N ASP A 124 -14.69 -20.78 4.96
CA ASP A 124 -15.25 -22.15 5.00
C ASP A 124 -14.24 -23.17 5.56
N GLN A 125 -12.95 -22.90 5.44
CA GLN A 125 -11.83 -23.68 5.99
C GLN A 125 -11.48 -23.31 7.44
N GLY A 126 -12.25 -22.41 8.06
CA GLY A 126 -12.08 -21.99 9.45
C GLY A 126 -11.29 -20.72 9.68
N GLY A 127 -10.91 -20.02 8.62
CA GLY A 127 -10.30 -18.67 8.70
C GLY A 127 -11.33 -17.56 8.94
N LEU A 128 -10.87 -16.33 9.06
CA LEU A 128 -11.72 -15.16 9.29
C LEU A 128 -11.62 -14.15 8.15
N TYR A 129 -12.70 -13.43 7.84
CA TYR A 129 -12.66 -12.33 6.90
C TYR A 129 -11.68 -11.22 7.31
N GLY A 130 -11.56 -10.95 8.61
CA GLY A 130 -10.66 -9.93 9.16
C GLY A 130 -9.17 -10.23 9.03
N GLU A 131 -8.80 -11.47 8.65
CA GLU A 131 -7.41 -11.89 8.40
C GLU A 131 -7.00 -11.70 6.94
N GLN A 132 -7.91 -11.23 6.09
CA GLN A 132 -7.71 -11.12 4.66
C GLN A 132 -7.66 -9.67 4.22
N VAL A 133 -6.81 -9.36 3.25
CA VAL A 133 -6.70 -8.03 2.66
C VAL A 133 -6.58 -8.13 1.13
N ILE A 134 -7.24 -7.21 0.44
CA ILE A 134 -7.12 -7.04 -1.01
C ILE A 134 -6.32 -5.77 -1.26
N LEU A 135 -5.20 -5.90 -1.93
CA LEU A 135 -4.38 -4.77 -2.36
C LEU A 135 -4.58 -4.52 -3.86
N TYR A 136 -4.81 -3.28 -4.24
CA TYR A 136 -4.97 -2.88 -5.64
C TYR A 136 -4.19 -1.59 -5.93
N ARG A 137 -3.81 -1.40 -7.18
CA ARG A 137 -2.94 -0.29 -7.59
C ARG A 137 -3.67 1.04 -7.71
N SER A 138 -4.90 1.04 -8.21
CA SER A 138 -5.66 2.27 -8.47
C SER A 138 -7.06 2.22 -7.89
N ASN A 139 -7.55 3.38 -7.46
CA ASN A 139 -8.90 3.51 -6.91
C ASN A 139 -10.02 3.09 -7.90
N ALA A 140 -9.74 3.09 -9.20
CA ALA A 140 -10.70 2.63 -10.20
C ALA A 140 -11.04 1.14 -10.05
N GLN A 141 -10.08 0.32 -9.60
CA GLN A 141 -10.27 -1.12 -9.37
C GLN A 141 -11.19 -1.42 -8.19
N SER A 142 -11.31 -0.51 -7.21
CA SER A 142 -12.09 -0.75 -6.00
C SER A 142 -13.56 -1.05 -6.29
N ARG A 143 -14.16 -0.37 -7.28
CA ARG A 143 -15.57 -0.51 -7.61
C ARG A 143 -15.98 -1.95 -7.93
N VAL A 144 -15.22 -2.59 -8.81
CA VAL A 144 -15.54 -3.96 -9.27
C VAL A 144 -15.34 -4.96 -8.14
N LEU A 145 -14.30 -4.76 -7.30
CA LEU A 145 -14.06 -5.56 -6.11
C LEU A 145 -15.18 -5.37 -5.07
N GLU A 146 -15.59 -4.12 -4.79
CA GLU A 146 -16.70 -3.81 -3.87
C GLU A 146 -18.00 -4.46 -4.32
N ASP A 147 -18.34 -4.35 -5.61
CA ASP A 147 -19.55 -4.97 -6.18
C ASP A 147 -19.52 -6.51 -6.02
N ALA A 148 -18.36 -7.15 -6.22
CA ALA A 148 -18.22 -8.59 -6.05
C ALA A 148 -18.36 -9.02 -4.58
N LEU A 149 -17.74 -8.29 -3.65
CA LEU A 149 -17.84 -8.55 -2.21
C LEU A 149 -19.28 -8.36 -1.71
N LEU A 150 -19.97 -7.30 -2.15
CA LEU A 150 -21.38 -7.05 -1.80
C LEU A 150 -22.29 -8.18 -2.29
N ARG A 151 -22.11 -8.64 -3.54
CA ARG A 151 -22.89 -9.76 -4.10
C ARG A 151 -22.65 -11.07 -3.37
N ALA A 152 -21.42 -11.27 -2.90
CA ALA A 152 -21.05 -12.46 -2.12
C ALA A 152 -21.43 -12.35 -0.63
N GLY A 153 -21.98 -11.20 -0.17
CA GLY A 153 -22.33 -10.98 1.24
C GLY A 153 -21.11 -10.86 2.16
N ILE A 154 -19.93 -10.55 1.61
CA ILE A 154 -18.68 -10.45 2.36
C ILE A 154 -18.57 -9.05 2.97
N PRO A 155 -18.46 -8.93 4.30
CA PRO A 155 -18.22 -7.64 4.94
C PRO A 155 -16.81 -7.13 4.62
N TYR A 156 -16.69 -5.85 4.26
CA TYR A 156 -15.39 -5.25 3.93
C TYR A 156 -15.26 -3.83 4.48
N ARG A 157 -14.02 -3.36 4.58
CA ARG A 157 -13.65 -1.99 4.91
C ARG A 157 -12.57 -1.50 3.97
N ILE A 158 -12.70 -0.23 3.51
CA ILE A 158 -11.67 0.42 2.70
C ILE A 158 -10.78 1.26 3.60
N TYR A 159 -9.48 1.09 3.46
CA TYR A 159 -8.46 1.90 4.13
C TYR A 159 -7.82 2.87 3.12
N GLY A 160 -7.58 4.09 3.55
CA GLY A 160 -6.92 5.11 2.70
C GLY A 160 -7.82 5.76 1.64
N GLY A 161 -9.13 5.48 1.66
CA GLY A 161 -10.08 6.07 0.73
C GLY A 161 -11.52 5.95 1.22
N GLN A 162 -12.43 6.63 0.53
CA GLN A 162 -13.86 6.46 0.72
C GLN A 162 -14.38 5.33 -0.17
N ARG A 163 -15.44 4.62 0.27
CA ARG A 163 -16.16 3.70 -0.61
C ARG A 163 -16.55 4.41 -1.89
N PHE A 164 -16.60 3.69 -3.00
CA PHE A 164 -16.88 4.29 -4.30
C PHE A 164 -18.08 5.24 -4.27
N TYR A 165 -19.20 4.79 -3.71
CA TYR A 165 -20.44 5.57 -3.62
C TYR A 165 -20.42 6.68 -2.54
N GLU A 166 -19.41 6.71 -1.67
CA GLU A 166 -19.23 7.75 -0.66
C GLU A 166 -18.36 8.92 -1.14
N ARG A 167 -17.70 8.77 -2.27
CA ARG A 167 -16.88 9.82 -2.89
C ARG A 167 -17.74 10.99 -3.29
N LEU A 168 -17.27 12.21 -3.03
CA LEU A 168 -18.03 13.43 -3.24
C LEU A 168 -18.51 13.56 -4.70
N GLU A 169 -17.65 13.29 -5.66
CA GLU A 169 -17.95 13.34 -7.08
C GLU A 169 -19.04 12.36 -7.50
N ILE A 170 -19.08 11.18 -6.87
CA ILE A 170 -20.10 10.16 -7.14
C ILE A 170 -21.40 10.52 -6.46
N LYS A 171 -21.37 10.99 -5.21
CA LYS A 171 -22.55 11.50 -4.51
C LYS A 171 -23.21 12.62 -5.30
N ASN A 172 -22.43 13.60 -5.74
CA ASN A 172 -22.94 14.72 -6.53
C ASN A 172 -23.61 14.23 -7.83
N ALA A 173 -22.94 13.31 -8.56
CA ALA A 173 -23.54 12.74 -9.76
C ALA A 173 -24.87 12.01 -9.49
N LEU A 174 -24.94 11.24 -8.42
CA LEU A 174 -26.17 10.55 -8.01
C LEU A 174 -27.25 11.54 -7.58
N MET A 175 -26.91 12.62 -6.88
CA MET A 175 -27.86 13.66 -6.50
C MET A 175 -28.46 14.37 -7.72
N TYR A 176 -27.65 14.68 -8.74
CA TYR A 176 -28.17 15.21 -10.01
C TYR A 176 -29.14 14.24 -10.69
N LEU A 177 -28.82 12.93 -10.73
CA LEU A 177 -29.71 11.93 -11.29
C LEU A 177 -31.03 11.81 -10.51
N ARG A 178 -31.00 11.91 -9.17
CA ARG A 178 -32.19 11.92 -8.32
C ARG A 178 -33.05 13.16 -8.59
N LEU A 179 -32.45 14.36 -8.74
CA LEU A 179 -33.14 15.58 -9.08
C LEU A 179 -33.83 15.53 -10.48
N ILE A 180 -33.18 14.84 -11.44
CA ILE A 180 -33.80 14.60 -12.76
C ILE A 180 -35.03 13.72 -12.62
N GLN A 181 -34.99 12.70 -11.77
CA GLN A 181 -36.11 11.80 -11.52
C GLN A 181 -37.20 12.45 -10.67
N ASN A 182 -36.83 13.21 -9.64
CA ASN A 182 -37.75 13.92 -8.75
C ASN A 182 -37.20 15.32 -8.41
N ARG A 183 -37.75 16.35 -9.01
CA ARG A 183 -37.37 17.77 -8.84
C ARG A 183 -37.62 18.32 -7.43
N PHE A 184 -38.41 17.61 -6.62
CA PHE A 184 -38.76 18.00 -5.25
C PHE A 184 -37.98 17.17 -4.20
N ASP A 185 -36.86 16.53 -4.57
CA ASP A 185 -36.00 15.81 -3.65
C ASP A 185 -35.05 16.79 -2.95
N ASP A 186 -35.52 17.37 -1.83
CA ASP A 186 -34.74 18.36 -1.05
C ASP A 186 -33.41 17.82 -0.57
N THR A 187 -33.31 16.51 -0.24
CA THR A 187 -32.06 15.87 0.19
C THR A 187 -31.02 15.72 -0.92
N ALA A 188 -31.44 15.80 -2.17
CA ALA A 188 -30.57 15.79 -3.33
C ALA A 188 -30.15 17.20 -3.78
N PHE A 189 -30.80 18.24 -3.21
CA PHE A 189 -30.50 19.63 -3.53
C PHE A 189 -29.48 20.26 -2.58
N GLU A 190 -29.37 19.76 -1.32
CA GLU A 190 -28.33 20.14 -0.35
C GLU A 190 -26.96 19.55 -0.70
#